data_14bb989dab8bfea8d7cf7f71ecec1c3e
#
_entry.id   14bb989dab8bfea8d7cf7f71ecec1c3e
#
_cell.length_a   1.000
_cell.length_b   1.000
_cell.length_c   1.000
_cell.angle_alpha   90.00
_cell.angle_beta   90.00
_cell.angle_gamma   90.00
#
_symmetry.space_group_name_H-M   'P 1'
#
loop_
_entity.id
_entity.type
_entity.pdbx_description
1 polymer ?
#
loop_
_entity_poly.entity_id
_entity_poly.type
_entity_poly.pdbx_seq_one_letter_code
_entity_poly.pdbx_strand_id
1 'polypeptide(L)'
;MSIPATNRFDLTLFQLKHTNDTIYFEVLASSGDDRLGGMDFDRCLADVILEKSGVSLDGVEPKLYNKAQKNLLEQSILAKIALSASNDYYVAVPFILPDQHIEVSVTRDEFEQCIKHYLDKISVIVDGIWASSNLRASDIDRVIRVGGSSLIPCVKRLLDDILGAEKTWSNINPSTSIAEGAAMYAAYLDNTDFFEKKIDIRTHTCHALGVKTAGNRFKELIPANREAPCSAKQVFTMTKDNIEKLELTVYQGSGRKISKKTHSRIGKIPINNISPKLAGEIDIVVNFSIDMAQRLAITVEVDGQKESAVLDYA
;
A
#
# COMPACT_ATOMS: atom_id res chain seq x y z
N MET A 1 -20.75 -4.72 -5.83
CA MET A 1 -19.55 -4.00 -6.31
C MET A 1 -18.37 -4.62 -5.59
N SER A 2 -17.58 -5.47 -6.26
CA SER A 2 -16.41 -6.06 -5.62
C SER A 2 -15.29 -5.03 -5.64
N ILE A 3 -14.81 -4.64 -4.48
CA ILE A 3 -13.57 -3.88 -4.36
C ILE A 3 -12.48 -4.82 -4.88
N PRO A 4 -11.68 -4.46 -5.90
CA PRO A 4 -10.60 -5.30 -6.33
C PRO A 4 -9.65 -5.53 -5.16
N ALA A 5 -9.26 -6.79 -4.94
CA ALA A 5 -8.28 -7.14 -3.92
C ALA A 5 -7.02 -6.29 -4.17
N THR A 6 -6.70 -5.40 -3.25
CA THR A 6 -5.47 -4.62 -3.34
C THR A 6 -4.31 -5.57 -3.10
N ASN A 7 -3.34 -5.58 -4.03
CA ASN A 7 -2.12 -6.37 -3.90
C ASN A 7 -1.14 -5.62 -2.98
N ARG A 8 -1.49 -5.51 -1.70
CA ARG A 8 -0.81 -4.64 -0.75
C ARG A 8 -0.72 -5.28 0.62
N PHE A 9 0.42 -5.12 1.25
CA PHE A 9 0.64 -5.39 2.66
C PHE A 9 0.74 -4.07 3.41
N ASP A 10 -0.13 -3.85 4.39
CA ASP A 10 -0.14 -2.68 5.26
C ASP A 10 0.03 -3.12 6.71
N LEU A 11 0.88 -2.41 7.43
CA LEU A 11 1.11 -2.56 8.86
C LEU A 11 0.93 -1.20 9.53
N THR A 12 -0.02 -1.11 10.44
CA THR A 12 -0.28 0.13 11.19
C THR A 12 -0.18 -0.15 12.68
N LEU A 13 0.61 0.64 13.35
CA LEU A 13 0.73 0.67 14.79
C LEU A 13 -0.08 1.86 15.31
N PHE A 14 -1.05 1.61 16.15
CA PHE A 14 -1.88 2.67 16.73
C PHE A 14 -2.10 2.46 18.23
N GLN A 15 -2.35 3.56 18.91
CA GLN A 15 -2.75 3.57 20.30
C GLN A 15 -4.23 3.91 20.41
N LEU A 16 -4.95 3.13 21.22
CA LEU A 16 -6.32 3.40 21.60
C LEU A 16 -6.35 4.00 22.99
N LYS A 17 -6.85 5.24 23.10
CA LYS A 17 -7.09 5.90 24.37
C LYS A 17 -8.58 6.20 24.50
N HIS A 18 -9.14 6.12 25.68
CA HIS A 18 -10.52 6.52 25.91
C HIS A 18 -10.65 7.37 27.17
N THR A 19 -11.50 8.37 27.07
CA THR A 19 -12.05 9.13 28.19
C THR A 19 -13.52 8.76 28.40
N ASN A 20 -14.18 9.44 29.32
CA ASN A 20 -15.61 9.20 29.53
C ASN A 20 -16.42 9.46 28.23
N ASP A 21 -16.04 10.46 27.44
CA ASP A 21 -16.84 10.96 26.32
C ASP A 21 -16.21 10.72 24.93
N THR A 22 -14.92 10.34 24.86
CA THR A 22 -14.21 10.28 23.57
C THR A 22 -13.30 9.06 23.50
N ILE A 23 -13.27 8.41 22.34
CA ILE A 23 -12.32 7.37 21.95
C ILE A 23 -11.33 7.99 20.98
N TYR A 24 -10.05 7.93 21.32
CA TYR A 24 -8.95 8.45 20.49
C TYR A 24 -8.22 7.28 19.81
N PHE A 25 -8.15 7.32 18.50
CA PHE A 25 -7.29 6.47 17.70
C PHE A 25 -6.09 7.30 17.25
N GLU A 26 -4.92 7.04 17.80
CA GLU A 26 -3.69 7.73 17.44
C GLU A 26 -2.78 6.75 16.70
N VAL A 27 -2.55 7.00 15.41
CA VAL A 27 -1.61 6.22 14.60
C VAL A 27 -0.19 6.63 15.00
N LEU A 28 0.60 5.67 15.49
CA LEU A 28 1.98 5.89 15.95
C LEU A 28 3.00 5.68 14.84
N ALA A 29 2.77 4.68 13.98
CA ALA A 29 3.58 4.40 12.80
C ALA A 29 2.79 3.57 11.79
N SER A 30 3.13 3.72 10.53
CA SER A 30 2.64 2.88 9.44
C SER A 30 3.78 2.48 8.52
N SER A 31 3.72 1.28 7.97
CA SER A 31 4.65 0.75 6.99
C SER A 31 3.92 -0.25 6.10
N GLY A 32 4.47 -0.56 4.92
CA GLY A 32 3.85 -1.51 4.01
C GLY A 32 4.62 -1.65 2.71
N ASP A 33 4.10 -2.47 1.82
CA ASP A 33 4.58 -2.63 0.44
C ASP A 33 3.38 -2.79 -0.48
N ASP A 34 3.24 -1.89 -1.46
CA ASP A 34 2.17 -1.86 -2.47
C ASP A 34 2.32 -2.93 -3.56
N ARG A 35 3.38 -3.74 -3.48
CA ARG A 35 3.71 -4.86 -4.38
C ARG A 35 3.93 -6.15 -3.61
N LEU A 36 3.25 -6.30 -2.48
CA LEU A 36 3.32 -7.47 -1.61
C LEU A 36 1.91 -7.80 -1.12
N GLY A 37 1.29 -8.83 -1.66
CA GLY A 37 -0.05 -9.20 -1.25
C GLY A 37 -0.54 -10.52 -1.83
N GLY A 38 -1.83 -10.78 -1.67
CA GLY A 38 -2.46 -12.01 -2.08
C GLY A 38 -2.30 -12.36 -3.56
N MET A 39 -2.25 -11.36 -4.45
CA MET A 39 -2.04 -11.59 -5.88
C MET A 39 -0.63 -12.09 -6.22
N ASP A 40 0.39 -11.70 -5.43
CA ASP A 40 1.74 -12.24 -5.63
C ASP A 40 1.80 -13.71 -5.21
N PHE A 41 1.08 -14.05 -4.14
CA PHE A 41 0.94 -15.44 -3.69
C PHE A 41 0.18 -16.28 -4.74
N ASP A 42 -0.87 -15.71 -5.35
CA ASP A 42 -1.61 -16.38 -6.43
C ASP A 42 -0.72 -16.66 -7.65
N ARG A 43 0.11 -15.69 -8.05
CA ARG A 43 1.06 -15.84 -9.16
C ARG A 43 2.12 -16.89 -8.85
N CYS A 44 2.69 -16.87 -7.63
CA CYS A 44 3.65 -17.88 -7.19
C CYS A 44 3.07 -19.29 -7.28
N LEU A 45 1.82 -19.46 -6.82
CA LEU A 45 1.14 -20.76 -6.89
C LEU A 45 0.77 -21.14 -8.34
N ALA A 46 0.44 -20.17 -9.19
CA ALA A 46 0.23 -20.40 -10.61
C ALA A 46 1.49 -20.92 -11.30
N ASP A 47 2.66 -20.39 -10.96
CA ASP A 47 3.94 -20.86 -11.49
C ASP A 47 4.23 -22.31 -11.04
N VAL A 48 3.96 -22.67 -9.78
CA VAL A 48 4.08 -24.04 -9.26
C VAL A 48 3.14 -25.00 -9.99
N ILE A 49 1.88 -24.61 -10.21
CA ILE A 49 0.90 -25.41 -10.94
C ILE A 49 1.36 -25.65 -12.37
N LEU A 50 1.85 -24.60 -13.04
CA LEU A 50 2.33 -24.69 -14.41
C LEU A 50 3.56 -25.60 -14.54
N GLU A 51 4.53 -25.43 -13.64
CA GLU A 51 5.74 -26.28 -13.59
C GLU A 51 5.38 -27.75 -13.37
N LYS A 52 4.53 -28.06 -12.41
CA LYS A 52 4.09 -29.44 -12.12
C LYS A 52 3.31 -30.07 -13.25
N SER A 53 2.56 -29.29 -14.01
CA SER A 53 1.78 -29.80 -15.13
C SER A 53 2.61 -30.15 -16.36
N GLY A 54 3.83 -29.59 -16.47
CA GLY A 54 4.65 -29.71 -17.66
C GLY A 54 4.11 -28.92 -18.89
N VAL A 55 3.06 -28.14 -18.70
CA VAL A 55 2.51 -27.29 -19.78
C VAL A 55 3.38 -26.05 -19.94
N SER A 56 3.84 -25.78 -21.16
CA SER A 56 4.55 -24.54 -21.48
C SER A 56 3.62 -23.55 -22.19
N LEU A 57 3.68 -22.32 -21.75
CA LEU A 57 3.01 -21.19 -22.41
C LEU A 57 3.97 -20.39 -23.32
N ASP A 58 5.20 -20.86 -23.51
CA ASP A 58 6.18 -20.19 -24.35
C ASP A 58 5.79 -20.26 -25.84
N GLY A 59 5.88 -19.13 -26.53
CA GLY A 59 5.56 -19.05 -27.95
C GLY A 59 4.07 -19.15 -28.30
N VAL A 60 3.20 -19.19 -27.29
CA VAL A 60 1.74 -19.19 -27.48
C VAL A 60 1.26 -17.84 -28.01
N GLU A 61 0.29 -17.84 -28.92
CA GLU A 61 -0.31 -16.62 -29.45
C GLU A 61 -0.86 -15.74 -28.30
N PRO A 62 -0.64 -14.39 -28.33
CA PRO A 62 -0.95 -13.50 -27.21
C PRO A 62 -2.37 -13.59 -26.67
N LYS A 63 -3.37 -13.83 -27.52
CA LYS A 63 -4.76 -13.98 -27.13
C LYS A 63 -5.01 -15.25 -26.33
N LEU A 64 -4.43 -16.37 -26.75
CA LEU A 64 -4.49 -17.64 -26.05
C LEU A 64 -3.70 -17.60 -24.75
N TYR A 65 -2.51 -17.02 -24.80
CA TYR A 65 -1.67 -16.80 -23.60
C TYR A 65 -2.43 -16.03 -22.51
N ASN A 66 -3.05 -14.90 -22.84
CA ASN A 66 -3.80 -14.11 -21.86
C ASN A 66 -5.00 -14.89 -21.29
N LYS A 67 -5.69 -15.69 -22.12
CA LYS A 67 -6.77 -16.55 -21.65
C LYS A 67 -6.25 -17.64 -20.71
N ALA A 68 -5.15 -18.30 -21.06
CA ALA A 68 -4.53 -19.34 -20.25
C ALA A 68 -4.07 -18.78 -18.90
N GLN A 69 -3.36 -17.64 -18.90
CA GLN A 69 -2.93 -16.96 -17.70
C GLN A 69 -4.10 -16.60 -16.77
N LYS A 70 -5.19 -16.10 -17.33
CA LYS A 70 -6.38 -15.77 -16.53
C LYS A 70 -6.99 -17.02 -15.89
N ASN A 71 -7.20 -18.09 -16.65
CA ASN A 71 -7.77 -19.33 -16.14
C ASN A 71 -6.87 -19.97 -15.07
N LEU A 72 -5.57 -19.97 -15.29
CA LEU A 72 -4.58 -20.47 -14.34
C LEU A 72 -4.60 -19.67 -13.03
N LEU A 73 -4.64 -18.33 -13.12
CA LEU A 73 -4.71 -17.46 -11.96
C LEU A 73 -6.01 -17.65 -11.16
N GLU A 74 -7.15 -17.83 -11.83
CA GLU A 74 -8.43 -18.13 -11.17
C GLU A 74 -8.35 -19.45 -10.37
N GLN A 75 -7.72 -20.49 -10.93
CA GLN A 75 -7.54 -21.77 -10.23
C GLN A 75 -6.51 -21.68 -9.10
N SER A 76 -5.45 -20.88 -9.24
CA SER A 76 -4.50 -20.65 -8.15
C SER A 76 -5.11 -19.88 -6.98
N ILE A 77 -6.03 -18.96 -7.21
CA ILE A 77 -6.81 -18.31 -6.15
C ILE A 77 -7.64 -19.33 -5.36
N LEU A 78 -8.34 -20.22 -6.07
CA LEU A 78 -9.13 -21.27 -5.42
C LEU A 78 -8.25 -22.25 -4.64
N ALA A 79 -7.12 -22.67 -5.23
CA ALA A 79 -6.13 -23.52 -4.58
C ALA A 79 -5.56 -22.88 -3.32
N LYS A 80 -5.15 -21.60 -3.37
CA LYS A 80 -4.65 -20.84 -2.21
C LYS A 80 -5.68 -20.82 -1.07
N ILE A 81 -6.94 -20.56 -1.38
CA ILE A 81 -8.02 -20.53 -0.37
C ILE A 81 -8.18 -21.94 0.24
N ALA A 82 -8.27 -22.97 -0.60
CA ALA A 82 -8.43 -24.34 -0.15
C ALA A 82 -7.25 -24.84 0.70
N LEU A 83 -6.02 -24.50 0.31
CA LEU A 83 -4.78 -24.85 1.05
C LEU A 83 -4.68 -24.15 2.43
N SER A 84 -5.51 -23.16 2.71
CA SER A 84 -5.62 -22.59 4.05
C SER A 84 -6.36 -23.53 5.03
N ALA A 85 -7.23 -24.42 4.51
CA ALA A 85 -7.99 -25.38 5.31
C ALA A 85 -7.53 -26.83 5.10
N SER A 86 -6.98 -27.18 3.91
CA SER A 86 -6.52 -28.52 3.55
C SER A 86 -5.02 -28.54 3.36
N ASN A 87 -4.41 -29.76 3.41
CA ASN A 87 -2.97 -29.92 3.16
C ASN A 87 -2.66 -30.12 1.68
N ASP A 88 -3.64 -30.45 0.87
CA ASP A 88 -3.54 -30.62 -0.58
C ASP A 88 -4.79 -30.12 -1.28
N TYR A 89 -4.65 -29.81 -2.56
CA TYR A 89 -5.73 -29.40 -3.44
C TYR A 89 -5.46 -29.89 -4.86
N TYR A 90 -6.48 -30.51 -5.47
CA TYR A 90 -6.43 -30.93 -6.88
C TYR A 90 -6.88 -29.80 -7.79
N VAL A 91 -6.00 -29.39 -8.68
CA VAL A 91 -6.22 -28.34 -9.66
C VAL A 91 -6.52 -28.97 -11.01
N ALA A 92 -7.65 -28.57 -11.61
CA ALA A 92 -8.04 -28.96 -12.96
C ALA A 92 -8.30 -27.71 -13.79
N VAL A 93 -7.54 -27.53 -14.88
CA VAL A 93 -7.78 -26.47 -15.88
C VAL A 93 -7.97 -27.12 -17.24
N PRO A 94 -9.21 -27.48 -17.60
CA PRO A 94 -9.48 -28.10 -18.89
C PRO A 94 -9.23 -27.10 -20.00
N PHE A 95 -8.63 -27.57 -21.09
CA PHE A 95 -8.35 -26.76 -22.29
C PHE A 95 -7.62 -25.47 -21.98
N ILE A 96 -6.57 -25.55 -21.14
CA ILE A 96 -5.67 -24.42 -20.90
C ILE A 96 -5.06 -23.90 -22.21
N LEU A 97 -4.71 -24.83 -23.11
CA LEU A 97 -4.47 -24.65 -24.54
C LEU A 97 -5.39 -25.62 -25.31
N PRO A 98 -5.57 -25.46 -26.64
CA PRO A 98 -6.55 -26.26 -27.41
C PRO A 98 -6.49 -27.79 -27.19
N ASP A 99 -5.30 -28.36 -27.05
CA ASP A 99 -5.09 -29.80 -26.89
C ASP A 99 -4.37 -30.16 -25.57
N GLN A 100 -4.36 -29.26 -24.58
CA GLN A 100 -3.66 -29.45 -23.30
C GLN A 100 -4.57 -29.13 -22.13
N HIS A 101 -4.43 -29.91 -21.07
CA HIS A 101 -5.14 -29.75 -19.80
C HIS A 101 -4.13 -29.68 -18.66
N ILE A 102 -4.47 -29.01 -17.60
CA ILE A 102 -3.74 -29.09 -16.34
C ILE A 102 -4.55 -29.94 -15.38
N GLU A 103 -3.95 -30.98 -14.85
CA GLU A 103 -4.47 -31.86 -13.81
C GLU A 103 -3.34 -32.20 -12.85
N VAL A 104 -3.23 -31.45 -11.75
CA VAL A 104 -2.16 -31.64 -10.76
C VAL A 104 -2.68 -31.47 -9.34
N SER A 105 -2.09 -32.18 -8.40
CA SER A 105 -2.26 -31.90 -6.97
C SER A 105 -1.16 -30.98 -6.50
N VAL A 106 -1.53 -29.91 -5.77
CA VAL A 106 -0.59 -29.03 -5.09
C VAL A 106 -0.77 -29.15 -3.58
N THR A 107 0.33 -29.06 -2.85
CA THR A 107 0.34 -29.18 -1.39
C THR A 107 0.51 -27.83 -0.73
N ARG A 108 0.10 -27.73 0.55
CA ARG A 108 0.35 -26.55 1.36
C ARG A 108 1.85 -26.26 1.49
N ASP A 109 2.68 -27.28 1.64
CA ASP A 109 4.13 -27.11 1.78
C ASP A 109 4.75 -26.52 0.51
N GLU A 110 4.32 -26.95 -0.68
CA GLU A 110 4.78 -26.36 -1.94
C GLU A 110 4.36 -24.89 -2.05
N PHE A 111 3.13 -24.58 -1.67
CA PHE A 111 2.63 -23.21 -1.63
C PHE A 111 3.42 -22.35 -0.62
N GLU A 112 3.59 -22.80 0.61
CA GLU A 112 4.35 -22.08 1.63
C GLU A 112 5.80 -21.87 1.24
N GLN A 113 6.42 -22.86 0.57
CA GLN A 113 7.77 -22.73 0.06
C GLN A 113 7.89 -21.68 -1.06
N CYS A 114 6.93 -21.64 -2.00
CA CYS A 114 6.99 -20.66 -3.08
C CYS A 114 6.81 -19.21 -2.59
N ILE A 115 6.01 -18.97 -1.55
CA ILE A 115 5.80 -17.63 -1.00
C ILE A 115 6.78 -17.23 0.12
N LYS A 116 7.73 -18.10 0.48
CA LYS A 116 8.67 -17.86 1.59
C LYS A 116 9.40 -16.53 1.48
N HIS A 117 9.87 -16.17 0.31
CA HIS A 117 10.58 -14.90 0.09
C HIS A 117 9.68 -13.64 0.32
N TYR A 118 8.35 -13.77 0.19
CA TYR A 118 7.41 -12.72 0.57
C TYR A 118 7.23 -12.67 2.09
N LEU A 119 7.23 -13.82 2.77
CA LEU A 119 7.19 -13.87 4.24
C LEU A 119 8.44 -13.21 4.85
N ASP A 120 9.62 -13.45 4.26
CA ASP A 120 10.86 -12.78 4.66
C ASP A 120 10.78 -11.25 4.50
N LYS A 121 10.15 -10.75 3.44
CA LYS A 121 9.89 -9.30 3.26
C LYS A 121 8.95 -8.76 4.32
N ILE A 122 7.88 -9.48 4.67
CA ILE A 122 6.95 -9.08 5.74
C ILE A 122 7.73 -8.91 7.05
N SER A 123 8.60 -9.85 7.40
CA SER A 123 9.44 -9.75 8.61
C SER A 123 10.29 -8.48 8.62
N VAL A 124 10.93 -8.14 7.50
CA VAL A 124 11.75 -6.92 7.37
C VAL A 124 10.89 -5.65 7.57
N ILE A 125 9.64 -5.63 7.05
CA ILE A 125 8.72 -4.50 7.22
C ILE A 125 8.32 -4.36 8.69
N VAL A 126 8.03 -5.49 9.36
CA VAL A 126 7.69 -5.50 10.79
C VAL A 126 8.88 -5.01 11.64
N ASP A 127 10.09 -5.45 11.34
CA ASP A 127 11.29 -4.96 12.03
C ASP A 127 11.50 -3.45 11.81
N GLY A 128 11.22 -2.97 10.61
CA GLY A 128 11.31 -1.54 10.27
C GLY A 128 10.36 -0.66 11.08
N ILE A 129 9.16 -1.15 11.43
CA ILE A 129 8.20 -0.36 12.21
C ILE A 129 8.65 -0.18 13.65
N TRP A 130 9.32 -1.17 14.23
CA TRP A 130 9.91 -1.05 15.58
C TRP A 130 10.98 0.04 15.63
N ALA A 131 11.84 0.08 14.60
CA ALA A 131 12.89 1.10 14.52
C ALA A 131 12.34 2.52 14.38
N SER A 132 11.19 2.68 13.69
CA SER A 132 10.56 4.00 13.47
C SER A 132 9.69 4.49 14.62
N SER A 133 9.08 3.58 15.39
CA SER A 133 8.15 3.90 16.49
C SER A 133 8.80 3.96 17.85
N ASN A 134 10.04 3.46 17.99
CA ASN A 134 10.73 3.31 19.28
C ASN A 134 10.00 2.33 20.25
N LEU A 135 9.14 1.46 19.72
CA LEU A 135 8.38 0.44 20.44
C LEU A 135 8.93 -0.96 20.13
N ARG A 136 8.50 -1.94 20.90
CA ARG A 136 8.86 -3.36 20.76
C ARG A 136 7.60 -4.21 20.70
N ALA A 137 7.73 -5.43 20.24
CA ALA A 137 6.63 -6.40 20.25
C ALA A 137 6.02 -6.60 21.65
N SER A 138 6.82 -6.47 22.74
CA SER A 138 6.35 -6.52 24.12
C SER A 138 5.36 -5.41 24.48
N ASP A 139 5.45 -4.27 23.82
CA ASP A 139 4.64 -3.08 24.09
C ASP A 139 3.27 -3.14 23.39
N ILE A 140 3.02 -4.20 22.60
CA ILE A 140 1.78 -4.44 21.89
C ILE A 140 0.83 -5.24 22.74
N ASP A 141 -0.35 -4.70 23.01
CA ASP A 141 -1.41 -5.39 23.75
C ASP A 141 -2.23 -6.32 22.87
N ARG A 142 -2.52 -5.91 21.63
CA ARG A 142 -3.41 -6.62 20.70
C ARG A 142 -2.91 -6.52 19.26
N VAL A 143 -3.14 -7.60 18.52
CA VAL A 143 -2.90 -7.71 17.09
C VAL A 143 -4.22 -7.95 16.37
N ILE A 144 -4.57 -7.05 15.47
CA ILE A 144 -5.77 -7.15 14.64
C ILE A 144 -5.31 -7.52 13.23
N ARG A 145 -5.65 -8.72 12.78
CA ARG A 145 -5.36 -9.19 11.43
C ARG A 145 -6.54 -8.87 10.52
N VAL A 146 -6.26 -8.25 9.38
CA VAL A 146 -7.27 -7.86 8.39
C VAL A 146 -6.87 -8.35 7.00
N GLY A 147 -7.87 -8.55 6.12
CA GLY A 147 -7.69 -9.07 4.77
C GLY A 147 -7.57 -10.60 4.70
N GLY A 148 -8.04 -11.18 3.60
CA GLY A 148 -8.09 -12.64 3.41
C GLY A 148 -6.73 -13.33 3.47
N SER A 149 -5.66 -12.67 3.03
CA SER A 149 -4.29 -13.24 3.08
C SER A 149 -3.76 -13.43 4.50
N SER A 150 -4.30 -12.72 5.49
CA SER A 150 -3.95 -12.90 6.91
C SER A 150 -4.49 -14.20 7.51
N LEU A 151 -5.37 -14.90 6.79
CA LEU A 151 -5.91 -16.22 7.16
C LEU A 151 -5.00 -17.37 6.74
N ILE A 152 -4.03 -17.13 5.86
CA ILE A 152 -3.10 -18.15 5.39
C ILE A 152 -2.25 -18.65 6.57
N PRO A 153 -2.14 -19.98 6.79
CA PRO A 153 -1.50 -20.55 7.99
C PRO A 153 -0.07 -20.06 8.23
N CYS A 154 0.77 -19.99 7.20
CA CYS A 154 2.15 -19.51 7.36
C CYS A 154 2.23 -18.01 7.67
N VAL A 155 1.34 -17.18 7.13
CA VAL A 155 1.25 -15.76 7.49
C VAL A 155 0.84 -15.62 8.96
N LYS A 156 -0.14 -16.42 9.38
CA LYS A 156 -0.55 -16.44 10.79
C LYS A 156 0.61 -16.84 11.70
N ARG A 157 1.29 -17.96 11.41
CA ARG A 157 2.43 -18.43 12.22
C ARG A 157 3.51 -17.34 12.30
N LEU A 158 3.88 -16.74 11.17
CA LEU A 158 4.88 -15.67 11.15
C LEU A 158 4.51 -14.51 12.09
N LEU A 159 3.26 -14.05 12.06
CA LEU A 159 2.83 -12.96 12.92
C LEU A 159 2.73 -13.38 14.39
N ASP A 160 2.28 -14.60 14.66
CA ASP A 160 2.22 -15.17 16.00
C ASP A 160 3.64 -15.33 16.61
N ASP A 161 4.64 -15.73 15.81
CA ASP A 161 6.03 -15.87 16.23
C ASP A 161 6.68 -14.51 16.54
N ILE A 162 6.36 -13.45 15.77
CA ILE A 162 6.94 -12.12 15.97
C ILE A 162 6.24 -11.35 17.10
N LEU A 163 4.91 -11.46 17.20
CA LEU A 163 4.09 -10.59 18.03
C LEU A 163 3.51 -11.26 19.28
N GLY A 164 3.48 -12.61 19.28
CA GLY A 164 2.83 -13.43 20.31
C GLY A 164 1.41 -13.83 19.89
N ALA A 165 1.16 -15.15 19.86
CA ALA A 165 -0.13 -15.73 19.45
C ALA A 165 -1.29 -15.29 20.35
N GLU A 166 -1.02 -15.10 21.65
CA GLU A 166 -2.00 -14.68 22.67
C GLU A 166 -2.52 -13.26 22.46
N LYS A 167 -1.80 -12.44 21.69
CA LYS A 167 -2.17 -11.04 21.41
C LYS A 167 -3.14 -10.93 20.24
N THR A 168 -3.27 -11.98 19.42
CA THR A 168 -4.16 -11.97 18.27
C THR A 168 -5.63 -11.89 18.68
N TRP A 169 -6.33 -10.85 18.22
CA TRP A 169 -7.76 -10.71 18.47
C TRP A 169 -8.57 -11.51 17.45
N SER A 170 -9.30 -12.51 17.92
CA SER A 170 -10.06 -13.47 17.09
C SER A 170 -11.51 -13.06 16.81
N ASN A 171 -12.03 -12.02 17.48
CA ASN A 171 -13.45 -11.64 17.38
C ASN A 171 -13.78 -10.78 16.15
N ILE A 172 -12.82 -10.55 15.28
CA ILE A 172 -12.99 -9.76 14.05
C ILE A 172 -12.85 -10.70 12.84
N ASN A 173 -13.77 -10.59 11.90
CA ASN A 173 -13.66 -11.30 10.63
C ASN A 173 -12.68 -10.55 9.70
N PRO A 174 -11.49 -11.10 9.42
CA PRO A 174 -10.49 -10.39 8.62
C PRO A 174 -10.95 -10.04 7.19
N SER A 175 -11.91 -10.79 6.64
CA SER A 175 -12.39 -10.60 5.26
C SER A 175 -13.40 -9.44 5.13
N THR A 176 -14.12 -9.09 6.19
CA THR A 176 -15.19 -8.09 6.14
C THR A 176 -14.90 -6.83 6.96
N SER A 177 -13.96 -6.91 7.91
CA SER A 177 -13.68 -5.85 8.89
C SER A 177 -13.37 -4.48 8.28
N ILE A 178 -12.69 -4.42 7.14
CA ILE A 178 -12.40 -3.15 6.46
C ILE A 178 -13.70 -2.51 5.94
N ALA A 179 -14.57 -3.29 5.31
CA ALA A 179 -15.85 -2.79 4.79
C ALA A 179 -16.80 -2.41 5.93
N GLU A 180 -16.86 -3.22 6.99
CA GLU A 180 -17.65 -2.93 8.18
C GLU A 180 -17.16 -1.65 8.88
N GLY A 181 -15.86 -1.51 9.08
CA GLY A 181 -15.26 -0.31 9.67
C GLY A 181 -15.51 0.94 8.84
N ALA A 182 -15.40 0.85 7.50
CA ALA A 182 -15.70 1.95 6.60
C ALA A 182 -17.18 2.38 6.67
N ALA A 183 -18.10 1.40 6.74
CA ALA A 183 -19.53 1.68 6.87
C ALA A 183 -19.86 2.34 8.23
N MET A 184 -19.26 1.84 9.31
CA MET A 184 -19.42 2.41 10.66
C MET A 184 -18.89 3.85 10.71
N TYR A 185 -17.73 4.09 10.12
CA TYR A 185 -17.13 5.43 10.07
C TYR A 185 -17.94 6.40 9.21
N ALA A 186 -18.49 5.94 8.07
CA ALA A 186 -19.38 6.76 7.26
C ALA A 186 -20.66 7.13 8.03
N ALA A 187 -21.26 6.18 8.74
CA ALA A 187 -22.43 6.47 9.60
C ALA A 187 -22.10 7.47 10.72
N TYR A 188 -20.92 7.37 11.32
CA TYR A 188 -20.44 8.33 12.30
C TYR A 188 -20.26 9.74 11.72
N LEU A 189 -19.73 9.88 10.50
CA LEU A 189 -19.55 11.16 9.84
C LEU A 189 -20.88 11.82 9.47
N ASP A 190 -21.89 11.01 9.12
CA ASP A 190 -23.25 11.49 8.83
C ASP A 190 -24.01 11.88 10.10
N ASN A 191 -23.82 11.14 11.17
CA ASN A 191 -24.43 11.41 12.48
C ASN A 191 -23.43 11.12 13.62
N THR A 192 -22.82 12.16 14.18
CA THR A 192 -21.81 12.03 15.24
C THR A 192 -22.37 11.43 16.54
N ASP A 193 -23.68 11.44 16.73
CA ASP A 193 -24.35 10.82 17.89
C ASP A 193 -24.68 9.34 17.67
N PHE A 194 -24.23 8.75 16.53
CA PHE A 194 -24.41 7.34 16.22
C PHE A 194 -23.76 6.41 17.27
N PHE A 195 -22.65 6.83 17.84
CA PHE A 195 -21.98 6.14 18.93
C PHE A 195 -22.20 6.87 20.27
N GLU A 196 -22.21 6.11 21.36
CA GLU A 196 -22.30 6.68 22.74
C GLU A 196 -21.13 7.62 23.06
N LYS A 197 -20.00 7.45 22.37
CA LYS A 197 -18.78 8.25 22.54
C LYS A 197 -18.35 8.86 21.22
N LYS A 198 -17.79 10.05 21.30
CA LYS A 198 -17.12 10.68 20.15
C LYS A 198 -15.91 9.86 19.72
N ILE A 199 -15.65 9.82 18.42
CA ILE A 199 -14.48 9.15 17.86
C ILE A 199 -13.55 10.23 17.29
N ASP A 200 -12.31 10.27 17.77
CA ASP A 200 -11.25 11.15 17.28
C ASP A 200 -10.16 10.26 16.67
N ILE A 201 -10.04 10.29 15.33
CA ILE A 201 -9.04 9.51 14.59
C ILE A 201 -7.92 10.45 14.17
N ARG A 202 -6.73 10.28 14.78
CA ARG A 202 -5.53 11.01 14.45
C ARG A 202 -4.65 10.16 13.56
N THR A 203 -4.57 10.56 12.32
CA THR A 203 -3.79 9.88 11.29
C THR A 203 -2.45 10.58 11.06
N HIS A 204 -1.46 9.83 10.60
CA HIS A 204 -0.14 10.35 10.27
C HIS A 204 0.23 9.98 8.83
N THR A 205 1.11 10.74 8.22
CA THR A 205 1.64 10.43 6.90
C THR A 205 2.48 9.15 6.93
N CYS A 206 2.18 8.18 6.08
CA CYS A 206 2.94 6.93 6.00
C CYS A 206 4.36 7.16 5.44
N HIS A 207 4.50 8.06 4.48
CA HIS A 207 5.74 8.36 3.77
C HIS A 207 6.02 9.85 3.77
N ALA A 208 7.29 10.22 3.68
CA ALA A 208 7.64 11.60 3.41
C ALA A 208 7.19 11.99 2.01
N LEU A 209 6.62 13.19 1.89
CA LEU A 209 6.09 13.77 0.67
C LEU A 209 6.96 14.95 0.24
N GLY A 210 7.26 15.02 -1.03
CA GLY A 210 8.13 16.06 -1.54
C GLY A 210 8.19 16.13 -3.05
N VAL A 211 9.10 16.94 -3.54
CA VAL A 211 9.25 17.23 -4.96
C VAL A 211 10.62 16.84 -5.47
N LYS A 212 10.66 16.55 -6.78
CA LYS A 212 11.92 16.38 -7.50
C LYS A 212 12.55 17.74 -7.77
N THR A 213 13.82 17.87 -7.39
CA THR A 213 14.65 19.05 -7.70
C THR A 213 15.79 18.72 -8.65
N ALA A 214 16.59 19.73 -9.03
CA ALA A 214 17.74 19.57 -9.90
C ALA A 214 18.69 18.45 -9.42
N GLY A 215 19.30 17.71 -10.36
CA GLY A 215 20.18 16.59 -10.04
C GLY A 215 19.46 15.34 -9.53
N ASN A 216 18.17 15.17 -9.83
CA ASN A 216 17.35 14.03 -9.42
C ASN A 216 17.29 13.85 -7.90
N ARG A 217 17.22 14.97 -7.16
CA ARG A 217 17.14 14.97 -5.71
C ARG A 217 15.71 15.05 -5.24
N PHE A 218 15.42 14.38 -4.13
CA PHE A 218 14.18 14.50 -3.40
C PHE A 218 14.30 15.63 -2.37
N LYS A 219 13.43 16.61 -2.48
CA LYS A 219 13.27 17.64 -1.44
C LYS A 219 11.98 17.36 -0.71
N GLU A 220 12.12 16.86 0.50
CA GLU A 220 11.04 16.62 1.42
C GLU A 220 10.38 17.95 1.82
N LEU A 221 9.03 17.96 1.82
CA LEU A 221 8.20 19.05 2.33
C LEU A 221 7.45 18.61 3.60
N ILE A 222 6.77 17.47 3.54
CA ILE A 222 6.10 16.88 4.70
C ILE A 222 6.83 15.59 5.06
N PRO A 223 7.37 15.47 6.28
CA PRO A 223 8.04 14.24 6.72
C PRO A 223 7.06 13.08 6.89
N ALA A 224 7.57 11.85 6.88
CA ALA A 224 6.81 10.69 7.33
C ALA A 224 6.43 10.83 8.81
N ASN A 225 5.36 10.15 9.22
CA ASN A 225 4.80 10.19 10.58
C ASN A 225 4.41 11.59 11.06
N ARG A 226 4.02 12.49 10.14
CA ARG A 226 3.45 13.79 10.47
C ARG A 226 1.95 13.67 10.69
N GLU A 227 1.46 14.12 11.85
CA GLU A 227 0.02 14.15 12.18
C GLU A 227 -0.75 15.02 11.17
N ALA A 228 -1.88 14.51 10.68
CA ALA A 228 -2.83 15.24 9.83
C ALA A 228 -3.95 15.87 10.70
N PRO A 229 -4.49 17.06 10.32
CA PRO A 229 -4.15 17.79 9.11
C PRO A 229 -2.82 18.53 9.25
N CYS A 230 -2.08 18.65 8.17
CA CYS A 230 -0.82 19.39 8.18
C CYS A 230 -0.55 20.07 6.84
N SER A 231 0.32 21.06 6.86
CA SER A 231 0.76 21.73 5.65
C SER A 231 2.24 22.11 5.72
N ALA A 232 2.85 22.26 4.55
CA ALA A 232 4.21 22.72 4.39
C ALA A 232 4.35 23.58 3.15
N LYS A 233 5.04 24.70 3.28
CA LYS A 233 5.33 25.63 2.20
C LYS A 233 6.83 25.69 1.96
N GLN A 234 7.27 25.62 0.72
CA GLN A 234 8.66 25.76 0.32
C GLN A 234 8.78 26.66 -0.90
N VAL A 235 9.75 27.53 -0.88
CA VAL A 235 10.11 28.37 -2.03
C VAL A 235 11.33 27.75 -2.69
N PHE A 236 11.26 27.60 -4.00
CA PHE A 236 12.36 27.21 -4.87
C PHE A 236 12.61 28.33 -5.87
N THR A 237 13.81 28.41 -6.40
CA THR A 237 14.16 29.40 -7.41
C THR A 237 14.48 28.70 -8.73
N MET A 238 14.06 29.31 -9.83
CA MET A 238 14.35 28.80 -11.18
C MET A 238 15.87 28.80 -11.43
N THR A 239 16.40 27.67 -11.91
CA THR A 239 17.85 27.49 -12.12
C THR A 239 18.31 27.63 -13.56
N LYS A 240 17.38 27.91 -14.49
CA LYS A 240 17.65 28.08 -15.93
C LYS A 240 16.97 29.34 -16.43
N ASP A 241 17.60 29.99 -17.40
CA ASP A 241 17.07 31.18 -18.05
C ASP A 241 15.90 30.84 -18.98
N ASN A 242 14.96 31.77 -19.12
CA ASN A 242 13.90 31.80 -20.12
C ASN A 242 13.05 30.50 -20.16
N ILE A 243 12.72 29.95 -18.99
CA ILE A 243 11.85 28.80 -18.89
C ILE A 243 10.38 29.24 -18.99
N GLU A 244 9.71 28.84 -20.06
CA GLU A 244 8.30 29.12 -20.31
C GLU A 244 7.37 28.03 -19.77
N LYS A 245 7.90 26.84 -19.49
CA LYS A 245 7.14 25.67 -18.99
C LYS A 245 7.92 24.94 -17.92
N LEU A 246 7.24 24.58 -16.85
CA LEU A 246 7.78 23.79 -15.75
C LEU A 246 6.87 22.60 -15.46
N GLU A 247 7.43 21.44 -15.17
CA GLU A 247 6.69 20.29 -14.63
C GLU A 247 7.18 20.00 -13.22
N LEU A 248 6.34 20.27 -12.22
CA LEU A 248 6.61 19.87 -10.85
C LEU A 248 6.26 18.38 -10.70
N THR A 249 7.25 17.55 -10.41
CA THR A 249 7.01 16.12 -10.16
C THR A 249 7.01 15.84 -8.68
N VAL A 250 5.93 15.22 -8.20
CA VAL A 250 5.67 14.91 -6.80
C VAL A 250 6.00 13.44 -6.52
N TYR A 251 6.69 13.21 -5.42
CA TYR A 251 7.10 11.89 -4.98
C TYR A 251 6.75 11.67 -3.51
N GLN A 252 6.51 10.41 -3.17
CA GLN A 252 6.59 9.88 -1.82
C GLN A 252 7.82 8.98 -1.70
N GLY A 253 8.40 8.89 -0.50
CA GLY A 253 9.54 8.00 -0.28
C GLY A 253 10.55 8.53 0.73
N SER A 254 11.73 7.94 0.74
CA SER A 254 12.79 8.25 1.70
C SER A 254 14.16 8.42 1.06
N GLY A 255 15.00 9.28 1.67
CA GLY A 255 16.35 9.52 1.21
C GLY A 255 16.48 10.72 0.25
N ARG A 256 17.70 11.18 0.02
CA ARG A 256 17.98 12.44 -0.70
C ARG A 256 17.97 12.30 -2.24
N LYS A 257 18.18 11.10 -2.77
CA LYS A 257 18.27 10.84 -4.21
C LYS A 257 17.13 9.96 -4.65
N ILE A 258 16.37 10.42 -5.63
CA ILE A 258 15.24 9.66 -6.15
C ILE A 258 15.71 8.38 -6.84
N SER A 259 15.15 7.25 -6.42
CA SER A 259 15.35 5.94 -7.02
C SER A 259 14.03 5.16 -7.06
N LYS A 260 13.88 4.24 -8.02
CA LYS A 260 12.70 3.37 -8.10
C LYS A 260 12.53 2.43 -6.89
N LYS A 261 13.60 2.23 -6.10
CA LYS A 261 13.56 1.37 -4.89
C LYS A 261 13.00 2.08 -3.67
N THR A 262 13.20 3.39 -3.57
CA THR A 262 12.92 4.18 -2.36
C THR A 262 11.89 5.29 -2.57
N HIS A 263 11.49 5.54 -3.82
CA HIS A 263 10.54 6.61 -4.12
C HIS A 263 9.50 6.14 -5.15
N SER A 264 8.25 6.48 -4.89
CA SER A 264 7.14 6.34 -5.82
C SER A 264 6.68 7.71 -6.29
N ARG A 265 6.44 7.86 -7.59
CA ARG A 265 5.91 9.10 -8.14
C ARG A 265 4.41 9.14 -7.93
N ILE A 266 3.93 10.16 -7.23
CA ILE A 266 2.51 10.39 -6.96
C ILE A 266 1.85 11.12 -8.12
N GLY A 267 2.50 12.16 -8.66
CA GLY A 267 1.91 12.96 -9.72
C GLY A 267 2.86 13.95 -10.37
N LYS A 268 2.30 14.69 -11.34
CA LYS A 268 2.96 15.76 -12.08
C LYS A 268 2.01 16.95 -12.21
N ILE A 269 2.51 18.14 -11.97
CA ILE A 269 1.77 19.38 -12.12
C ILE A 269 2.47 20.21 -13.18
N PRO A 270 1.88 20.34 -14.38
CA PRO A 270 2.42 21.19 -15.43
C PRO A 270 2.08 22.66 -15.16
N ILE A 271 3.05 23.53 -15.33
CA ILE A 271 2.91 24.97 -15.25
C ILE A 271 3.39 25.53 -16.58
N ASN A 272 2.51 26.25 -17.27
CA ASN A 272 2.79 26.78 -18.61
C ASN A 272 2.74 28.31 -18.57
N ASN A 273 3.17 28.96 -19.67
CA ASN A 273 3.11 30.41 -19.86
C ASN A 273 3.84 31.23 -18.78
N ILE A 274 4.99 30.72 -18.31
CA ILE A 274 5.87 31.45 -17.39
C ILE A 274 6.58 32.54 -18.20
N SER A 275 6.64 33.77 -17.68
CA SER A 275 7.34 34.86 -18.37
C SER A 275 8.85 34.57 -18.44
N PRO A 276 9.49 34.75 -19.62
CA PRO A 276 10.93 34.55 -19.77
C PRO A 276 11.69 35.53 -18.87
N LYS A 277 12.51 34.99 -17.95
CA LYS A 277 13.39 35.74 -17.04
C LYS A 277 14.70 34.98 -16.82
N LEU A 278 15.69 35.65 -16.23
CA LEU A 278 16.96 35.00 -15.91
C LEU A 278 16.83 34.03 -14.73
N ALA A 279 17.76 33.10 -14.66
CA ALA A 279 17.89 32.18 -13.52
C ALA A 279 18.03 33.00 -12.22
N GLY A 280 17.28 32.61 -11.21
CA GLY A 280 17.29 33.31 -9.92
C GLY A 280 16.23 34.40 -9.76
N GLU A 281 15.55 34.83 -10.84
CA GLU A 281 14.57 35.93 -10.78
C GLU A 281 13.12 35.45 -10.57
N ILE A 282 12.85 34.15 -10.74
CA ILE A 282 11.52 33.57 -10.55
C ILE A 282 11.52 32.63 -9.38
N ASP A 283 10.66 32.91 -8.43
CA ASP A 283 10.37 32.02 -7.31
C ASP A 283 9.21 31.06 -7.67
N ILE A 284 9.39 29.82 -7.27
CA ILE A 284 8.40 28.75 -7.37
C ILE A 284 7.93 28.43 -5.95
N VAL A 285 6.75 28.90 -5.61
CA VAL A 285 6.17 28.67 -4.30
C VAL A 285 5.34 27.40 -4.34
N VAL A 286 5.73 26.38 -3.58
CA VAL A 286 5.04 25.10 -3.49
C VAL A 286 4.45 24.96 -2.11
N ASN A 287 3.13 24.70 -2.04
CA ASN A 287 2.43 24.43 -0.80
C ASN A 287 1.77 23.04 -0.88
N PHE A 288 2.08 22.19 0.10
CA PHE A 288 1.43 20.91 0.33
C PHE A 288 0.50 21.03 1.52
N SER A 289 -0.70 20.47 1.41
CA SER A 289 -1.68 20.41 2.48
C SER A 289 -2.34 19.04 2.52
N ILE A 290 -2.33 18.40 3.67
CA ILE A 290 -3.01 17.13 3.92
C ILE A 290 -4.20 17.40 4.81
N ASP A 291 -5.37 16.94 4.42
CA ASP A 291 -6.60 17.05 5.22
C ASP A 291 -6.81 15.83 6.15
N MET A 292 -7.88 15.87 6.95
CA MET A 292 -8.25 14.77 7.85
C MET A 292 -8.57 13.46 7.11
N ALA A 293 -8.95 13.54 5.84
CA ALA A 293 -9.21 12.38 4.97
C ALA A 293 -7.95 11.87 4.26
N GLN A 294 -6.76 12.34 4.66
CA GLN A 294 -5.47 11.98 4.06
C GLN A 294 -5.36 12.33 2.56
N ARG A 295 -6.07 13.35 2.08
CA ARG A 295 -5.93 13.82 0.70
C ARG A 295 -4.85 14.88 0.62
N LEU A 296 -3.93 14.72 -0.32
CA LEU A 296 -2.86 15.67 -0.58
C LEU A 296 -3.30 16.72 -1.59
N ALA A 297 -3.53 17.94 -1.13
CA ALA A 297 -3.72 19.10 -2.00
C ALA A 297 -2.39 19.83 -2.18
N ILE A 298 -2.06 20.13 -3.43
CA ILE A 298 -0.83 20.83 -3.79
C ILE A 298 -1.21 22.10 -4.55
N THR A 299 -0.59 23.19 -4.14
CA THR A 299 -0.67 24.46 -4.87
C THR A 299 0.74 24.88 -5.26
N VAL A 300 0.90 25.26 -6.52
CA VAL A 300 2.14 25.80 -7.06
C VAL A 300 1.89 27.19 -7.61
N GLU A 301 2.66 28.17 -7.18
CA GLU A 301 2.59 29.52 -7.66
C GLU A 301 3.93 29.92 -8.26
N VAL A 302 3.89 30.39 -9.51
CA VAL A 302 5.05 30.80 -10.30
C VAL A 302 4.68 32.04 -11.09
N ASP A 303 5.43 33.14 -10.93
CA ASP A 303 5.24 34.38 -11.69
C ASP A 303 3.78 34.89 -11.70
N GLY A 304 3.10 34.79 -10.54
CA GLY A 304 1.71 35.22 -10.39
C GLY A 304 0.66 34.21 -10.92
N GLN A 305 1.08 33.13 -11.54
CA GLN A 305 0.21 32.02 -11.94
C GLN A 305 0.12 30.98 -10.84
N LYS A 306 -1.08 30.43 -10.65
CA LYS A 306 -1.36 29.46 -9.62
C LYS A 306 -2.01 28.21 -10.22
N GLU A 307 -1.36 27.07 -10.02
CA GLU A 307 -1.89 25.75 -10.37
C GLU A 307 -2.15 24.94 -9.11
N SER A 308 -3.20 24.13 -9.12
CA SER A 308 -3.57 23.30 -7.99
C SER A 308 -3.94 21.90 -8.44
N ALA A 309 -3.56 20.91 -7.66
CA ALA A 309 -3.93 19.52 -7.87
C ALA A 309 -4.26 18.85 -6.54
N VAL A 310 -5.19 17.91 -6.58
CA VAL A 310 -5.40 16.94 -5.48
C VAL A 310 -4.89 15.60 -5.96
N LEU A 311 -3.99 15.01 -5.21
CA LEU A 311 -3.35 13.76 -5.54
C LEU A 311 -3.65 12.72 -4.46
N ASP A 312 -3.96 11.51 -4.91
CA ASP A 312 -4.01 10.36 -4.02
C ASP A 312 -2.58 9.88 -3.77
N TYR A 313 -2.26 9.70 -2.49
CA TYR A 313 -1.01 9.11 -2.07
C TYR A 313 -1.31 8.07 -1.00
N ALA A 314 -0.81 6.89 -1.14
CA ALA A 314 -0.70 5.87 -0.10
C ALA A 314 -0.06 4.62 -0.69
#